data_5f361f0707ccbe666bce02657b1cb404
#
_entry.id   5f361f0707ccbe666bce02657b1cb404
#
_cell.length_a   1.000
_cell.length_b   1.000
_cell.length_c   1.000
_cell.angle_alpha   90.00
_cell.angle_beta   90.00
_cell.angle_gamma   90.00
#
_symmetry.space_group_name_H-M   'P 1'
#
loop_
_entity.id
_entity.type
_entity.pdbx_description
1 polymer ?
#
loop_
_entity_poly.entity_id
_entity_poly.type
_entity_poly.pdbx_seq_one_letter_code
_entity_poly.pdbx_strand_id
1 'polypeptide(L)'
;VHQWGKKYISITKGAFDVLLPRFGFGDVDQAAIVNDRFGKRALRVIAVGYAVYDEPPKEITSEALEKNLRLLGLIGMIDPPRPESKGAIARAKKAGIKTVMITGDHVVTASAIAKELGILKDKSEALSGSELKKMSDEELDKRVKDLSVYARVTPEDKIRIVQSWQRSGAVVAMTGDGVNDAPALKASDVGCAMGITGTDVAQGASDMILTDDNFATIVDAVAQGRAVYRNIRKAINFLLSCNISEIFIVLIAMLLGWGAPFTAVQLLFVNVVADGLPGFALGKEPAEKGIMDEAPIPKNEGIFARGLWQKIGINAAVFTVITLFGFYLGAFVPGVSAYVSNSYEVRS
;
A
#
# COMPACT_ATOMS: atom_id res chain seq x y z
N VAL A 1 -5.66 -14.86 42.74
CA VAL A 1 -5.83 -15.89 43.79
C VAL A 1 -7.25 -15.77 44.33
N HIS A 2 -7.95 -16.91 44.46
CA HIS A 2 -9.34 -16.99 44.91
C HIS A 2 -9.46 -18.01 46.08
N GLN A 3 -10.36 -17.76 47.02
CA GLN A 3 -10.72 -18.75 48.01
C GLN A 3 -11.66 -19.79 47.38
N TRP A 4 -11.32 -21.06 47.54
CA TRP A 4 -12.13 -22.18 47.02
C TRP A 4 -12.37 -23.20 48.15
N GLY A 5 -13.52 -23.07 48.81
CA GLY A 5 -13.82 -23.81 49.98
C GLY A 5 -12.91 -23.42 51.17
N LYS A 6 -12.19 -24.43 51.71
CA LYS A 6 -11.18 -24.22 52.78
C LYS A 6 -9.77 -23.95 52.27
N LYS A 7 -9.56 -23.92 50.94
CA LYS A 7 -8.28 -23.75 50.29
C LYS A 7 -8.22 -22.47 49.45
N TYR A 8 -7.06 -22.12 48.94
CA TYR A 8 -6.88 -21.01 48.01
C TYR A 8 -6.36 -21.56 46.69
N ILE A 9 -6.78 -20.98 45.56
CA ILE A 9 -6.39 -21.36 44.24
C ILE A 9 -5.84 -20.15 43.46
N SER A 10 -4.69 -20.30 42.84
CA SER A 10 -4.23 -19.38 41.80
C SER A 10 -4.53 -19.95 40.45
N ILE A 11 -4.99 -19.13 39.51
CA ILE A 11 -5.22 -19.51 38.11
C ILE A 11 -4.33 -18.60 37.25
N THR A 12 -3.51 -19.23 36.44
CA THR A 12 -2.59 -18.53 35.53
C THR A 12 -2.93 -18.91 34.09
N LYS A 13 -3.01 -17.91 33.22
CA LYS A 13 -3.20 -18.09 31.79
C LYS A 13 -2.10 -17.38 31.02
N GLY A 14 -1.66 -17.97 29.90
CA GLY A 14 -0.63 -17.39 29.06
C GLY A 14 -0.35 -18.23 27.82
N ALA A 15 0.59 -17.79 26.99
CA ALA A 15 1.05 -18.57 25.87
C ALA A 15 1.68 -19.89 26.34
N PHE A 16 1.38 -20.99 25.65
CA PHE A 16 1.82 -22.33 26.09
C PHE A 16 3.33 -22.42 26.25
N ASP A 17 4.08 -21.87 25.32
CA ASP A 17 5.56 -21.86 25.35
C ASP A 17 6.15 -21.04 26.52
N VAL A 18 5.45 -20.01 26.96
CA VAL A 18 5.84 -19.19 28.13
C VAL A 18 5.53 -19.92 29.45
N LEU A 19 4.41 -20.64 29.52
CA LEU A 19 4.00 -21.37 30.71
C LEU A 19 4.59 -22.78 30.81
N LEU A 20 5.08 -23.34 29.71
CA LEU A 20 5.66 -24.69 29.64
C LEU A 20 6.68 -24.98 30.76
N PRO A 21 7.68 -24.13 31.02
CA PRO A 21 8.67 -24.38 32.08
C PRO A 21 8.10 -24.24 33.51
N ARG A 22 6.86 -23.75 33.65
CA ARG A 22 6.21 -23.50 34.94
C ARG A 22 5.25 -24.61 35.34
N PHE A 23 4.95 -25.55 34.43
CA PHE A 23 4.13 -26.70 34.72
C PHE A 23 4.96 -27.80 35.41
N GLY A 24 4.48 -28.22 36.60
CA GLY A 24 5.02 -29.33 37.34
C GLY A 24 4.14 -30.57 37.31
N PHE A 25 2.88 -30.43 36.89
CA PHE A 25 1.87 -31.48 36.91
C PHE A 25 0.97 -31.41 35.68
N GLY A 26 0.52 -32.57 35.23
CA GLY A 26 -0.36 -32.72 34.05
C GLY A 26 0.38 -33.35 32.86
N ASP A 27 -0.37 -33.74 31.84
CA ASP A 27 0.17 -34.31 30.62
C ASP A 27 0.65 -33.20 29.67
N VAL A 28 1.83 -32.67 29.95
CA VAL A 28 2.42 -31.54 29.24
C VAL A 28 2.85 -31.95 27.85
N ASP A 29 3.29 -33.19 27.64
CA ASP A 29 3.70 -33.70 26.32
C ASP A 29 2.51 -33.80 25.38
N GLN A 30 1.40 -34.32 25.85
CA GLN A 30 0.15 -34.36 25.08
C GLN A 30 -0.36 -32.94 24.77
N ALA A 31 -0.27 -32.03 25.72
CA ALA A 31 -0.61 -30.64 25.50
C ALA A 31 0.28 -29.95 24.44
N ALA A 32 1.57 -30.29 24.38
CA ALA A 32 2.45 -29.77 23.33
C ALA A 32 2.00 -30.25 21.93
N ILE A 33 1.61 -31.52 21.79
CA ILE A 33 1.06 -32.07 20.54
C ILE A 33 -0.24 -31.35 20.13
N VAL A 34 -1.14 -31.11 21.12
CA VAL A 34 -2.40 -30.41 20.87
C VAL A 34 -2.14 -28.93 20.50
N ASN A 35 -1.19 -28.28 21.19
CA ASN A 35 -0.77 -26.91 20.88
C ASN A 35 -0.28 -26.78 19.43
N ASP A 36 0.58 -27.70 18.97
CA ASP A 36 1.05 -27.72 17.59
C ASP A 36 -0.09 -27.96 16.58
N ARG A 37 -1.01 -28.87 16.93
CA ARG A 37 -2.23 -29.12 16.13
C ARG A 37 -3.11 -27.88 16.02
N PHE A 38 -3.33 -27.17 17.13
CA PHE A 38 -4.10 -25.92 17.16
C PHE A 38 -3.40 -24.83 16.36
N GLY A 39 -2.07 -24.67 16.50
CA GLY A 39 -1.28 -23.72 15.72
C GLY A 39 -1.35 -23.97 14.22
N LYS A 40 -1.29 -25.25 13.79
CA LYS A 40 -1.45 -25.65 12.36
C LYS A 40 -2.84 -25.29 11.79
N ARG A 41 -3.86 -25.09 12.67
CA ARG A 41 -5.20 -24.64 12.31
C ARG A 41 -5.41 -23.14 12.49
N ALA A 42 -4.33 -22.37 12.59
CA ALA A 42 -4.34 -20.94 12.82
C ALA A 42 -5.02 -20.49 14.13
N LEU A 43 -5.11 -21.37 15.13
CA LEU A 43 -5.67 -21.04 16.43
C LEU A 43 -4.60 -20.34 17.29
N ARG A 44 -4.97 -19.20 17.89
CA ARG A 44 -4.22 -18.62 18.99
C ARG A 44 -4.45 -19.45 20.25
N VAL A 45 -3.40 -20.04 20.79
CA VAL A 45 -3.50 -20.96 21.91
C VAL A 45 -3.14 -20.27 23.21
N ILE A 46 -4.02 -20.40 24.21
CA ILE A 46 -3.77 -20.01 25.60
C ILE A 46 -3.77 -21.29 26.44
N ALA A 47 -2.71 -21.49 27.20
CA ALA A 47 -2.66 -22.49 28.24
C ALA A 47 -3.23 -21.92 29.54
N VAL A 48 -3.92 -22.77 30.30
CA VAL A 48 -4.43 -22.45 31.63
C VAL A 48 -3.86 -23.45 32.60
N GLY A 49 -3.25 -22.92 33.65
CA GLY A 49 -2.74 -23.72 34.78
C GLY A 49 -3.25 -23.19 36.11
N TYR A 50 -3.19 -24.01 37.15
CA TYR A 50 -3.58 -23.63 38.48
C TYR A 50 -2.62 -24.21 39.52
N ALA A 51 -2.57 -23.56 40.69
CA ALA A 51 -1.93 -24.08 41.91
C ALA A 51 -2.91 -23.94 43.08
N VAL A 52 -2.85 -24.89 44.03
CA VAL A 52 -3.73 -24.93 45.22
C VAL A 52 -2.84 -24.76 46.43
N TYR A 53 -3.29 -23.91 47.38
CA TYR A 53 -2.63 -23.61 48.61
C TYR A 53 -3.55 -23.88 49.80
N ASP A 54 -3.01 -24.43 50.89
CA ASP A 54 -3.80 -24.69 52.10
C ASP A 54 -4.03 -23.38 52.92
N GLU A 55 -3.10 -22.41 52.76
CA GLU A 55 -3.19 -21.08 53.35
C GLU A 55 -3.05 -20.00 52.27
N PRO A 56 -3.51 -18.75 52.54
CA PRO A 56 -3.33 -17.68 51.58
C PRO A 56 -1.85 -17.43 51.33
N PRO A 57 -1.44 -17.34 50.02
CA PRO A 57 -0.05 -17.09 49.68
C PRO A 57 0.44 -15.79 50.30
N LYS A 58 1.59 -15.83 50.97
CA LYS A 58 2.20 -14.65 51.62
C LYS A 58 2.74 -13.65 50.60
N GLU A 59 3.20 -14.16 49.45
CA GLU A 59 3.73 -13.34 48.35
C GLU A 59 2.84 -13.49 47.12
N ILE A 60 2.36 -12.35 46.61
CA ILE A 60 1.48 -12.29 45.42
C ILE A 60 2.34 -11.74 44.24
N THR A 61 3.42 -12.46 43.93
CA THR A 61 4.25 -12.20 42.74
C THR A 61 4.11 -13.29 41.72
N SER A 62 4.38 -13.00 40.43
CA SER A 62 4.37 -14.01 39.38
C SER A 62 5.36 -15.15 39.68
N GLU A 63 6.54 -14.82 40.22
CA GLU A 63 7.56 -15.78 40.54
C GLU A 63 7.15 -16.75 41.65
N ALA A 64 6.32 -16.32 42.60
CA ALA A 64 5.81 -17.14 43.69
C ALA A 64 4.61 -17.97 43.31
N LEU A 65 3.66 -17.39 42.54
CA LEU A 65 2.39 -18.01 42.22
C LEU A 65 2.39 -18.90 40.95
N GLU A 66 3.41 -18.74 40.10
CA GLU A 66 3.46 -19.45 38.81
C GLU A 66 4.50 -20.59 38.81
N LYS A 67 4.82 -21.15 39.97
CA LYS A 67 5.68 -22.34 40.09
C LYS A 67 4.85 -23.59 40.26
N ASN A 68 5.32 -24.69 39.66
CA ASN A 68 4.71 -26.02 39.77
C ASN A 68 3.19 -26.01 39.47
N LEU A 69 2.80 -25.26 38.47
CA LEU A 69 1.39 -25.21 38.04
C LEU A 69 0.92 -26.59 37.58
N ARG A 70 -0.32 -26.93 37.88
CA ARG A 70 -1.01 -28.05 37.27
C ARG A 70 -1.71 -27.57 36.00
N LEU A 71 -1.37 -28.18 34.88
CA LEU A 71 -2.02 -27.89 33.60
C LEU A 71 -3.53 -28.24 33.68
N LEU A 72 -4.40 -27.27 33.45
CA LEU A 72 -5.84 -27.46 33.36
C LEU A 72 -6.26 -27.82 31.92
N GLY A 73 -5.67 -27.15 30.94
CA GLY A 73 -5.97 -27.39 29.53
C GLY A 73 -5.50 -26.26 28.62
N LEU A 74 -5.82 -26.40 27.34
CA LEU A 74 -5.54 -25.43 26.30
C LEU A 74 -6.86 -24.87 25.74
N ILE A 75 -6.88 -23.58 25.48
CA ILE A 75 -7.99 -22.88 24.82
C ILE A 75 -7.47 -22.40 23.48
N GLY A 76 -8.04 -22.91 22.38
CA GLY A 76 -7.77 -22.39 21.04
C GLY A 76 -8.80 -21.34 20.65
N MET A 77 -8.33 -20.17 20.30
CA MET A 77 -9.15 -19.07 19.77
C MET A 77 -8.83 -18.87 18.30
N ILE A 78 -9.82 -18.59 17.49
CA ILE A 78 -9.65 -18.24 16.09
C ILE A 78 -10.18 -16.82 15.85
N ASP A 79 -9.37 -16.02 15.19
CA ASP A 79 -9.78 -14.75 14.62
C ASP A 79 -9.62 -14.90 13.10
N PRO A 80 -10.68 -15.29 12.39
CA PRO A 80 -10.58 -15.58 10.97
C PRO A 80 -10.27 -14.31 10.19
N PRO A 81 -9.44 -14.40 9.15
CA PRO A 81 -9.22 -13.25 8.27
C PRO A 81 -10.54 -12.81 7.65
N ARG A 82 -10.67 -11.52 7.41
CA ARG A 82 -11.86 -10.97 6.75
C ARG A 82 -12.04 -11.60 5.37
N PRO A 83 -13.27 -11.99 4.96
CA PRO A 83 -13.49 -12.68 3.68
C PRO A 83 -12.95 -11.92 2.46
N GLU A 84 -13.01 -10.59 2.49
CA GLU A 84 -12.58 -9.70 1.41
C GLU A 84 -11.06 -9.68 1.23
N SER A 85 -10.30 -9.95 2.30
CA SER A 85 -8.84 -9.86 2.29
C SER A 85 -8.20 -10.81 1.28
N LYS A 86 -8.72 -12.04 1.15
CA LYS A 86 -8.20 -13.02 0.18
C LYS A 86 -8.34 -12.54 -1.27
N GLY A 87 -9.49 -11.98 -1.62
CA GLY A 87 -9.75 -11.41 -2.94
C GLY A 87 -8.87 -10.18 -3.22
N ALA A 88 -8.70 -9.32 -2.22
CA ALA A 88 -7.86 -8.13 -2.33
C ALA A 88 -6.38 -8.49 -2.52
N ILE A 89 -5.85 -9.47 -1.76
CA ILE A 89 -4.48 -9.96 -1.91
C ILE A 89 -4.25 -10.57 -3.30
N ALA A 90 -5.21 -11.34 -3.82
CA ALA A 90 -5.12 -11.88 -5.17
C ALA A 90 -5.08 -10.78 -6.24
N ARG A 91 -5.89 -9.71 -6.09
CA ARG A 91 -5.88 -8.53 -6.97
C ARG A 91 -4.56 -7.76 -6.87
N ALA A 92 -4.04 -7.54 -5.65
CA ALA A 92 -2.75 -6.91 -5.44
C ALA A 92 -1.62 -7.69 -6.13
N LYS A 93 -1.61 -9.02 -5.97
CA LYS A 93 -0.62 -9.90 -6.60
C LYS A 93 -0.69 -9.85 -8.13
N LYS A 94 -1.90 -9.84 -8.72
CA LYS A 94 -2.10 -9.66 -10.17
C LYS A 94 -1.54 -8.32 -10.66
N ALA A 95 -1.69 -7.28 -9.84
CA ALA A 95 -1.15 -5.96 -10.08
C ALA A 95 0.37 -5.83 -9.85
N GLY A 96 1.08 -6.93 -9.59
CA GLY A 96 2.52 -6.95 -9.33
C GLY A 96 2.91 -6.42 -7.95
N ILE A 97 1.96 -6.32 -7.02
CA ILE A 97 2.20 -5.85 -5.65
C ILE A 97 2.39 -7.05 -4.75
N LYS A 98 3.52 -7.12 -4.05
CA LYS A 98 3.79 -8.14 -3.05
C LYS A 98 3.17 -7.73 -1.71
N THR A 99 2.27 -8.57 -1.20
CA THR A 99 1.72 -8.42 0.15
C THR A 99 2.63 -9.16 1.13
N VAL A 100 2.99 -8.49 2.22
CA VAL A 100 3.83 -9.03 3.31
C VAL A 100 3.04 -8.95 4.61
N MET A 101 3.08 -10.02 5.39
CA MET A 101 2.45 -10.08 6.71
C MET A 101 3.49 -9.83 7.80
N ILE A 102 3.21 -8.84 8.66
CA ILE A 102 4.03 -8.51 9.82
C ILE A 102 3.13 -8.60 11.05
N THR A 103 3.45 -9.48 12.01
CA THR A 103 2.57 -9.76 13.16
C THR A 103 3.34 -10.02 14.45
N GLY A 104 2.69 -9.77 15.59
CA GLY A 104 3.15 -10.20 16.90
C GLY A 104 2.86 -11.66 17.22
N ASP A 105 2.07 -12.37 16.39
CA ASP A 105 1.70 -13.77 16.59
C ASP A 105 2.87 -14.74 16.39
N HIS A 106 2.66 -15.98 16.85
CA HIS A 106 3.63 -17.06 16.66
C HIS A 106 3.75 -17.42 15.18
N VAL A 107 4.97 -17.78 14.73
CA VAL A 107 5.29 -18.06 13.32
C VAL A 107 4.39 -19.15 12.71
N VAL A 108 3.99 -20.17 13.48
CA VAL A 108 3.13 -21.26 13.01
C VAL A 108 1.73 -20.72 12.68
N THR A 109 1.15 -19.90 13.56
CA THR A 109 -0.17 -19.27 13.37
C THR A 109 -0.13 -18.28 12.20
N ALA A 110 0.86 -17.39 12.19
CA ALA A 110 1.06 -16.42 11.11
C ALA A 110 1.21 -17.10 9.74
N SER A 111 2.00 -18.17 9.67
CA SER A 111 2.20 -18.95 8.43
C SER A 111 0.91 -19.65 7.98
N ALA A 112 0.09 -20.15 8.89
CA ALA A 112 -1.18 -20.77 8.55
C ALA A 112 -2.17 -19.76 7.95
N ILE A 113 -2.31 -18.58 8.56
CA ILE A 113 -3.16 -17.49 8.08
C ILE A 113 -2.63 -16.96 6.73
N ALA A 114 -1.33 -16.72 6.62
CA ALA A 114 -0.70 -16.23 5.39
C ALA A 114 -0.87 -17.21 4.22
N LYS A 115 -0.83 -18.52 4.49
CA LYS A 115 -1.09 -19.57 3.48
C LYS A 115 -2.56 -19.56 3.03
N GLU A 116 -3.50 -19.43 3.96
CA GLU A 116 -4.94 -19.34 3.66
C GLU A 116 -5.26 -18.12 2.79
N LEU A 117 -4.63 -16.99 3.08
CA LEU A 117 -4.77 -15.73 2.32
C LEU A 117 -4.02 -15.74 0.98
N GLY A 118 -3.12 -16.70 0.73
CA GLY A 118 -2.32 -16.77 -0.49
C GLY A 118 -1.11 -15.83 -0.52
N ILE A 119 -0.70 -15.33 0.66
CA ILE A 119 0.51 -14.53 0.87
C ILE A 119 1.73 -15.45 0.85
N LEU A 120 1.69 -16.53 1.63
CA LEU A 120 2.77 -17.50 1.80
C LEU A 120 2.62 -18.66 0.81
N LYS A 121 3.69 -19.01 0.12
CA LYS A 121 3.77 -20.21 -0.74
C LYS A 121 4.53 -21.34 -0.07
N ASP A 122 5.70 -21.01 0.48
CA ASP A 122 6.59 -21.96 1.14
C ASP A 122 6.95 -21.48 2.56
N LYS A 123 7.25 -22.42 3.45
CA LYS A 123 7.63 -22.10 4.84
C LYS A 123 8.94 -21.32 4.95
N SER A 124 9.84 -21.44 3.97
CA SER A 124 11.11 -20.71 3.92
C SER A 124 10.93 -19.19 3.75
N GLU A 125 9.73 -18.75 3.33
CA GLU A 125 9.37 -17.33 3.21
C GLU A 125 8.95 -16.70 4.55
N ALA A 126 8.88 -17.48 5.64
CA ALA A 126 8.51 -17.00 6.98
C ALA A 126 9.72 -16.88 7.89
N LEU A 127 9.82 -15.75 8.59
CA LEU A 127 10.92 -15.44 9.51
C LEU A 127 10.37 -15.03 10.87
N SER A 128 11.00 -15.51 11.95
CA SER A 128 10.68 -15.08 13.31
C SER A 128 11.51 -13.85 13.68
N GLY A 129 10.99 -13.01 14.62
CA GLY A 129 11.73 -11.87 15.15
C GLY A 129 13.07 -12.25 15.79
N SER A 130 13.18 -13.45 16.38
CA SER A 130 14.44 -13.97 16.94
C SER A 130 15.50 -14.29 15.86
N GLU A 131 15.08 -14.74 14.69
CA GLU A 131 15.95 -14.96 13.53
C GLU A 131 16.30 -13.62 12.87
N LEU A 132 15.33 -12.72 12.74
CA LEU A 132 15.53 -11.37 12.19
C LEU A 132 16.59 -10.58 12.99
N LYS A 133 16.57 -10.66 14.32
CA LYS A 133 17.56 -10.01 15.19
C LYS A 133 18.99 -10.52 15.02
N LYS A 134 19.16 -11.77 14.52
CA LYS A 134 20.49 -12.33 14.25
C LYS A 134 21.05 -11.95 12.89
N MET A 135 20.20 -11.43 11.99
CA MET A 135 20.59 -11.01 10.65
C MET A 135 21.16 -9.59 10.66
N SER A 136 22.19 -9.34 9.88
CA SER A 136 22.62 -7.98 9.55
C SER A 136 21.63 -7.29 8.58
N ASP A 137 21.73 -5.99 8.40
CA ASP A 137 20.86 -5.26 7.45
C ASP A 137 21.16 -5.67 6.01
N GLU A 138 22.42 -5.94 5.67
CA GLU A 138 22.85 -6.40 4.35
C GLU A 138 22.32 -7.82 4.03
N GLU A 139 22.24 -8.69 5.04
CA GLU A 139 21.65 -10.03 4.90
C GLU A 139 20.14 -9.95 4.70
N LEU A 140 19.48 -9.06 5.45
CA LEU A 140 18.04 -8.82 5.30
C LEU A 140 17.74 -8.25 3.90
N ASP A 141 18.50 -7.27 3.42
CA ASP A 141 18.32 -6.65 2.11
C ASP A 141 18.44 -7.66 0.95
N LYS A 142 19.31 -8.67 1.08
CA LYS A 142 19.45 -9.74 0.09
C LYS A 142 18.25 -10.69 0.08
N ARG A 143 17.62 -10.91 1.24
CA ARG A 143 16.53 -11.88 1.42
C ARG A 143 15.14 -11.28 1.44
N VAL A 144 15.00 -9.97 1.61
CA VAL A 144 13.70 -9.30 1.81
C VAL A 144 12.68 -9.63 0.71
N LYS A 145 13.14 -9.79 -0.54
CA LYS A 145 12.27 -10.13 -1.68
C LYS A 145 11.71 -11.55 -1.62
N ASP A 146 12.38 -12.45 -0.91
CA ASP A 146 11.97 -13.84 -0.76
C ASP A 146 11.08 -14.06 0.48
N LEU A 147 11.10 -13.10 1.41
CA LEU A 147 10.32 -13.18 2.64
C LEU A 147 8.92 -12.60 2.45
N SER A 148 7.93 -13.27 3.02
CA SER A 148 6.51 -12.92 2.93
C SER A 148 5.83 -12.81 4.30
N VAL A 149 6.42 -13.38 5.36
CA VAL A 149 5.85 -13.38 6.72
C VAL A 149 6.93 -13.08 7.75
N TYR A 150 6.66 -12.12 8.63
CA TYR A 150 7.48 -11.79 9.77
C TYR A 150 6.64 -11.92 11.05
N ALA A 151 7.04 -12.83 11.94
CA ALA A 151 6.27 -13.22 13.12
C ALA A 151 7.01 -12.85 14.42
N ARG A 152 6.28 -12.47 15.48
CA ARG A 152 6.85 -12.02 16.78
C ARG A 152 7.90 -10.92 16.64
N VAL A 153 7.62 -9.93 15.82
CA VAL A 153 8.50 -8.79 15.60
C VAL A 153 8.18 -7.63 16.55
N THR A 154 9.21 -6.86 16.90
CA THR A 154 9.10 -5.63 17.70
C THR A 154 8.79 -4.42 16.81
N PRO A 155 8.40 -3.26 17.37
CA PRO A 155 8.22 -2.04 16.59
C PRO A 155 9.47 -1.63 15.81
N GLU A 156 10.65 -1.79 16.38
CA GLU A 156 11.94 -1.52 15.72
C GLU A 156 12.17 -2.45 14.54
N ASP A 157 11.82 -3.74 14.69
CA ASP A 157 11.91 -4.72 13.61
C ASP A 157 11.01 -4.32 12.42
N LYS A 158 9.81 -3.73 12.69
CA LYS A 158 8.90 -3.26 11.64
C LYS A 158 9.52 -2.16 10.80
N ILE A 159 10.16 -1.17 11.45
CA ILE A 159 10.88 -0.10 10.76
C ILE A 159 12.00 -0.68 9.89
N ARG A 160 12.77 -1.60 10.44
CA ARG A 160 13.88 -2.26 9.76
C ARG A 160 13.44 -3.02 8.50
N ILE A 161 12.29 -3.71 8.58
CA ILE A 161 11.68 -4.40 7.42
C ILE A 161 11.27 -3.39 6.35
N VAL A 162 10.56 -2.31 6.73
CA VAL A 162 10.14 -1.24 5.80
C VAL A 162 11.35 -0.65 5.08
N GLN A 163 12.39 -0.27 5.82
CA GLN A 163 13.61 0.30 5.26
C GLN A 163 14.35 -0.66 4.32
N SER A 164 14.39 -1.95 4.65
CA SER A 164 14.98 -2.97 3.79
C SER A 164 14.24 -3.10 2.45
N TRP A 165 12.91 -3.07 2.46
CA TRP A 165 12.11 -3.02 1.24
C TRP A 165 12.37 -1.75 0.42
N GLN A 166 12.47 -0.58 1.08
CA GLN A 166 12.78 0.69 0.42
C GLN A 166 14.18 0.68 -0.22
N ARG A 167 15.20 0.14 0.49
CA ARG A 167 16.55 -0.04 -0.07
C ARG A 167 16.57 -1.01 -1.26
N SER A 168 15.65 -1.97 -1.30
CA SER A 168 15.49 -2.85 -2.46
C SER A 168 14.88 -2.19 -3.70
N GLY A 169 14.52 -0.89 -3.60
CA GLY A 169 13.90 -0.08 -4.67
C GLY A 169 12.38 -0.15 -4.71
N ALA A 170 11.73 -0.78 -3.73
CA ALA A 170 10.28 -0.84 -3.66
C ALA A 170 9.68 0.46 -3.08
N VAL A 171 8.45 0.78 -3.49
CA VAL A 171 7.56 1.72 -2.80
C VAL A 171 6.75 0.92 -1.79
N VAL A 172 6.85 1.28 -0.52
CA VAL A 172 6.29 0.51 0.60
C VAL A 172 5.06 1.22 1.16
N ALA A 173 3.91 0.54 1.11
CA ALA A 173 2.75 0.90 1.90
C ALA A 173 2.72 0.06 3.17
N MET A 174 2.63 0.69 4.34
CA MET A 174 2.54 0.04 5.64
C MET A 174 1.16 0.25 6.23
N THR A 175 0.55 -0.82 6.77
CA THR A 175 -0.72 -0.72 7.49
C THR A 175 -0.53 -1.02 8.96
N GLY A 176 -1.26 -0.31 9.81
CA GLY A 176 -1.22 -0.54 11.26
C GLY A 176 -2.38 0.14 11.99
N ASP A 177 -2.65 -0.30 13.21
CA ASP A 177 -3.74 0.19 14.04
C ASP A 177 -3.25 0.68 15.42
N GLY A 178 -2.07 0.25 15.85
CA GLY A 178 -1.55 0.50 17.18
C GLY A 178 -0.44 1.55 17.28
N VAL A 179 -0.21 2.00 18.51
CA VAL A 179 0.92 2.88 18.86
C VAL A 179 2.26 2.26 18.42
N ASN A 180 2.36 0.93 18.48
CA ASN A 180 3.55 0.18 18.08
C ASN A 180 3.80 0.19 16.56
N ASP A 181 2.82 0.56 15.77
CA ASP A 181 2.91 0.65 14.32
C ASP A 181 3.29 2.05 13.84
N ALA A 182 2.99 3.07 14.64
CA ALA A 182 3.17 4.47 14.26
C ALA A 182 4.59 4.80 13.73
N PRO A 183 5.69 4.32 14.33
CA PRO A 183 7.02 4.57 13.78
C PRO A 183 7.25 3.94 12.40
N ALA A 184 6.70 2.74 12.15
CA ALA A 184 6.79 2.05 10.86
C ALA A 184 5.87 2.69 9.79
N LEU A 185 4.66 3.13 10.19
CA LEU A 185 3.78 3.94 9.35
C LEU A 185 4.48 5.19 8.86
N LYS A 186 5.11 5.94 9.78
CA LYS A 186 5.86 7.16 9.47
C LYS A 186 7.09 6.93 8.59
N ALA A 187 7.73 5.77 8.72
CA ALA A 187 8.93 5.41 7.95
C ALA A 187 8.61 4.89 6.55
N SER A 188 7.39 4.46 6.29
CA SER A 188 6.98 3.94 4.97
C SER A 188 6.79 5.06 3.93
N ASP A 189 6.70 4.69 2.66
CA ASP A 189 6.40 5.65 1.58
C ASP A 189 4.91 6.07 1.62
N VAL A 190 4.03 5.19 2.13
CA VAL A 190 2.61 5.46 2.39
C VAL A 190 2.17 4.74 3.66
N GLY A 191 1.97 5.47 4.74
CA GLY A 191 1.39 4.95 5.97
C GLY A 191 -0.14 4.91 5.89
N CYS A 192 -0.75 3.75 6.19
CA CYS A 192 -2.20 3.55 6.19
C CYS A 192 -2.67 3.13 7.59
N ALA A 193 -3.39 3.99 8.30
CA ALA A 193 -3.95 3.64 9.61
C ALA A 193 -5.41 3.20 9.51
N MET A 194 -5.83 2.36 10.45
CA MET A 194 -7.24 2.02 10.63
C MET A 194 -7.99 3.20 11.24
N GLY A 195 -9.20 3.49 10.74
CA GLY A 195 -9.98 4.66 11.16
C GLY A 195 -10.90 4.38 12.35
N ILE A 196 -11.41 3.14 12.47
CA ILE A 196 -12.33 2.73 13.53
C ILE A 196 -11.55 2.16 14.72
N THR A 197 -10.66 1.20 14.47
CA THR A 197 -9.87 0.51 15.51
C THR A 197 -8.51 1.15 15.76
N GLY A 198 -8.05 2.02 14.85
CA GLY A 198 -6.75 2.66 14.94
C GLY A 198 -6.68 3.69 16.06
N THR A 199 -5.53 3.73 16.75
CA THR A 199 -5.25 4.74 17.75
C THR A 199 -4.96 6.10 17.13
N ASP A 200 -5.24 7.19 17.84
CA ASP A 200 -4.91 8.57 17.40
C ASP A 200 -3.43 8.73 17.02
N VAL A 201 -2.54 7.98 17.69
CA VAL A 201 -1.11 7.99 17.39
C VAL A 201 -0.79 7.36 16.04
N ALA A 202 -1.43 6.23 15.72
CA ALA A 202 -1.28 5.57 14.42
C ALA A 202 -1.87 6.44 13.30
N GLN A 203 -3.06 7.01 13.51
CA GLN A 203 -3.72 7.90 12.56
C GLN A 203 -2.89 9.18 12.31
N GLY A 204 -2.35 9.80 13.37
CA GLY A 204 -1.49 10.97 13.26
C GLY A 204 -0.13 10.73 12.60
N ALA A 205 0.33 9.47 12.54
CA ALA A 205 1.58 9.06 11.89
C ALA A 205 1.38 8.61 10.43
N SER A 206 0.13 8.46 9.97
CA SER A 206 -0.21 7.91 8.66
C SER A 206 -0.50 9.00 7.61
N ASP A 207 -0.36 8.65 6.34
CA ASP A 207 -0.73 9.49 5.18
C ASP A 207 -2.17 9.23 4.75
N MET A 208 -2.73 8.06 5.08
CA MET A 208 -4.08 7.62 4.72
C MET A 208 -4.77 7.00 5.92
N ILE A 209 -6.06 7.28 6.10
CA ILE A 209 -6.91 6.68 7.13
C ILE A 209 -8.01 5.87 6.44
N LEU A 210 -8.11 4.58 6.78
CA LEU A 210 -9.11 3.67 6.26
C LEU A 210 -10.37 3.74 7.12
N THR A 211 -11.38 4.45 6.66
CA THR A 211 -12.62 4.69 7.41
C THR A 211 -13.47 3.44 7.64
N ASP A 212 -13.20 2.38 6.91
CA ASP A 212 -13.89 1.08 6.97
C ASP A 212 -13.03 -0.04 7.58
N ASP A 213 -11.80 0.27 8.01
CA ASP A 213 -10.81 -0.69 8.51
C ASP A 213 -10.59 -1.89 7.57
N ASN A 214 -10.72 -1.69 6.27
CA ASN A 214 -10.69 -2.78 5.30
C ASN A 214 -9.45 -2.71 4.40
N PHE A 215 -8.64 -3.78 4.43
CA PHE A 215 -7.47 -3.91 3.56
C PHE A 215 -7.82 -3.85 2.06
N ALA A 216 -9.03 -4.29 1.66
CA ALA A 216 -9.46 -4.24 0.26
C ALA A 216 -9.52 -2.81 -0.28
N THR A 217 -9.84 -1.84 0.58
CA THR A 217 -9.87 -0.40 0.24
C THR A 217 -8.50 0.13 -0.15
N ILE A 218 -7.41 -0.40 0.41
CA ILE A 218 -6.04 -0.06 -0.01
C ILE A 218 -5.81 -0.47 -1.47
N VAL A 219 -6.26 -1.65 -1.84
CA VAL A 219 -6.10 -2.16 -3.22
C VAL A 219 -6.92 -1.32 -4.20
N ASP A 220 -8.10 -0.86 -3.79
CA ASP A 220 -8.91 0.07 -4.57
C ASP A 220 -8.27 1.46 -4.66
N ALA A 221 -7.66 1.95 -3.58
CA ALA A 221 -6.87 3.19 -3.59
C ALA A 221 -5.68 3.11 -4.55
N VAL A 222 -4.98 1.97 -4.62
CA VAL A 222 -3.93 1.73 -5.62
C VAL A 222 -4.47 1.83 -7.05
N ALA A 223 -5.63 1.23 -7.32
CA ALA A 223 -6.27 1.33 -8.64
C ALA A 223 -6.59 2.77 -9.01
N GLN A 224 -7.16 3.55 -8.08
CA GLN A 224 -7.44 4.97 -8.26
C GLN A 224 -6.14 5.79 -8.46
N GLY A 225 -5.11 5.55 -7.65
CA GLY A 225 -3.82 6.21 -7.80
C GLY A 225 -3.18 5.98 -9.17
N ARG A 226 -3.27 4.76 -9.70
CA ARG A 226 -2.82 4.44 -11.06
C ARG A 226 -3.64 5.18 -12.14
N ALA A 227 -4.96 5.29 -11.95
CA ALA A 227 -5.84 6.04 -12.85
C ALA A 227 -5.47 7.53 -12.86
N VAL A 228 -5.32 8.13 -11.67
CA VAL A 228 -4.92 9.54 -11.52
C VAL A 228 -3.56 9.79 -12.20
N TYR A 229 -2.57 8.93 -11.98
CA TYR A 229 -1.27 9.07 -12.62
C TYR A 229 -1.36 9.02 -14.16
N ARG A 230 -2.17 8.11 -14.73
CA ARG A 230 -2.40 8.07 -16.18
C ARG A 230 -3.08 9.32 -16.70
N ASN A 231 -4.11 9.80 -15.98
CA ASN A 231 -4.84 11.00 -16.36
C ASN A 231 -3.93 12.24 -16.33
N ILE A 232 -3.06 12.36 -15.33
CA ILE A 232 -2.03 13.40 -15.27
C ILE A 232 -1.13 13.31 -16.51
N ARG A 233 -0.67 12.13 -16.90
CA ARG A 233 0.16 11.97 -18.11
C ARG A 233 -0.58 12.34 -19.39
N LYS A 234 -1.88 12.01 -19.52
CA LYS A 234 -2.73 12.43 -20.65
C LYS A 234 -2.87 13.95 -20.70
N ALA A 235 -3.18 14.57 -19.57
CA ALA A 235 -3.30 16.02 -19.48
C ALA A 235 -1.97 16.73 -19.82
N ILE A 236 -0.83 16.26 -19.29
CA ILE A 236 0.49 16.79 -19.64
C ILE A 236 0.77 16.63 -21.14
N ASN A 237 0.49 15.45 -21.72
CA ASN A 237 0.67 15.23 -23.16
C ASN A 237 -0.16 16.23 -23.98
N PHE A 238 -1.41 16.42 -23.64
CA PHE A 238 -2.32 17.34 -24.33
C PHE A 238 -1.82 18.79 -24.21
N LEU A 239 -1.69 19.30 -22.99
CA LEU A 239 -1.35 20.70 -22.73
C LEU A 239 0.04 21.07 -23.30
N LEU A 240 1.06 20.22 -23.14
CA LEU A 240 2.37 20.51 -23.71
C LEU A 240 2.37 20.44 -25.23
N SER A 241 1.59 19.53 -25.83
CA SER A 241 1.47 19.46 -27.28
C SER A 241 0.83 20.72 -27.86
N CYS A 242 -0.24 21.23 -27.23
CA CYS A 242 -0.89 22.48 -27.62
C CYS A 242 0.05 23.67 -27.49
N ASN A 243 0.67 23.88 -26.32
CA ASN A 243 1.55 25.01 -26.08
C ASN A 243 2.80 25.01 -27.01
N ILE A 244 3.39 23.85 -27.24
CA ILE A 244 4.53 23.71 -28.18
C ILE A 244 4.08 24.02 -29.62
N SER A 245 2.89 23.55 -30.01
CA SER A 245 2.35 23.84 -31.34
C SER A 245 2.06 25.33 -31.54
N GLU A 246 1.53 26.03 -30.55
CA GLU A 246 1.31 27.47 -30.59
C GLU A 246 2.60 28.24 -30.84
N ILE A 247 3.67 27.89 -30.13
CA ILE A 247 5.00 28.48 -30.34
C ILE A 247 5.44 28.28 -31.79
N PHE A 248 5.34 27.05 -32.33
CA PHE A 248 5.75 26.79 -33.72
C PHE A 248 4.83 27.44 -34.74
N ILE A 249 3.53 27.55 -34.50
CA ILE A 249 2.59 28.25 -35.39
C ILE A 249 2.98 29.70 -35.51
N VAL A 250 3.16 30.40 -34.40
CA VAL A 250 3.57 31.82 -34.40
C VAL A 250 4.94 31.98 -35.06
N LEU A 251 5.92 31.18 -34.70
CA LEU A 251 7.27 31.26 -35.25
C LEU A 251 7.28 31.05 -36.79
N ILE A 252 6.64 29.98 -37.26
CA ILE A 252 6.63 29.64 -38.69
C ILE A 252 5.85 30.70 -39.49
N ALA A 253 4.68 31.15 -39.02
CA ALA A 253 3.91 32.19 -39.68
C ALA A 253 4.68 33.51 -39.81
N MET A 254 5.42 33.90 -38.77
CA MET A 254 6.28 35.08 -38.82
C MET A 254 7.45 34.93 -39.78
N LEU A 255 8.14 33.77 -39.80
CA LEU A 255 9.20 33.47 -40.71
C LEU A 255 8.77 33.46 -42.20
N LEU A 256 7.52 33.01 -42.44
CA LEU A 256 6.92 33.02 -43.80
C LEU A 256 6.40 34.39 -44.21
N GLY A 257 6.45 35.42 -43.32
CA GLY A 257 5.94 36.74 -43.59
C GLY A 257 4.41 36.83 -43.58
N TRP A 258 3.70 35.85 -43.00
CA TRP A 258 2.24 35.84 -42.93
C TRP A 258 1.66 36.77 -41.85
N GLY A 259 2.54 37.34 -40.98
CA GLY A 259 2.15 38.12 -39.82
C GLY A 259 1.81 37.24 -38.59
N ALA A 260 1.35 37.88 -37.53
CA ALA A 260 0.96 37.14 -36.32
C ALA A 260 -0.39 36.43 -36.54
N PRO A 261 -0.45 35.09 -36.45
CA PRO A 261 -1.68 34.34 -36.69
C PRO A 261 -2.70 34.50 -35.56
N PHE A 262 -2.24 34.85 -34.35
CA PHE A 262 -3.07 35.06 -33.17
C PHE A 262 -2.77 36.41 -32.51
N THR A 263 -3.78 37.04 -31.98
CA THR A 263 -3.64 38.14 -31.04
C THR A 263 -3.39 37.62 -29.63
N ALA A 264 -2.85 38.46 -28.74
CA ALA A 264 -2.60 38.04 -27.34
C ALA A 264 -3.89 37.60 -26.62
N VAL A 265 -5.04 38.20 -26.94
CA VAL A 265 -6.34 37.85 -26.36
C VAL A 265 -6.83 36.50 -26.86
N GLN A 266 -6.59 36.18 -28.15
CA GLN A 266 -6.92 34.87 -28.72
C GLN A 266 -6.05 33.77 -28.13
N LEU A 267 -4.74 33.98 -27.97
CA LEU A 267 -3.86 33.01 -27.28
C LEU A 267 -4.32 32.76 -25.82
N LEU A 268 -4.69 33.84 -25.12
CA LEU A 268 -5.22 33.71 -23.77
C LEU A 268 -6.51 32.88 -23.74
N PHE A 269 -7.43 33.12 -24.69
CA PHE A 269 -8.67 32.35 -24.83
C PHE A 269 -8.42 30.89 -25.13
N VAL A 270 -7.52 30.57 -26.04
CA VAL A 270 -7.14 29.19 -26.40
C VAL A 270 -6.58 28.49 -25.16
N ASN A 271 -5.59 29.07 -24.49
CA ASN A 271 -4.95 28.45 -23.33
C ASN A 271 -5.92 28.26 -22.14
N VAL A 272 -6.81 29.21 -21.85
CA VAL A 272 -7.70 29.14 -20.69
C VAL A 272 -8.94 28.27 -20.99
N VAL A 273 -9.55 28.45 -22.15
CA VAL A 273 -10.84 27.82 -22.49
C VAL A 273 -10.64 26.56 -23.33
N ALA A 274 -9.94 26.67 -24.45
CA ALA A 274 -9.80 25.56 -25.40
C ALA A 274 -8.87 24.45 -24.85
N ASP A 275 -7.81 24.80 -24.11
CA ASP A 275 -6.89 23.82 -23.53
C ASP A 275 -7.25 23.47 -22.08
N GLY A 276 -7.68 24.47 -21.29
CA GLY A 276 -7.97 24.26 -19.87
C GLY A 276 -9.13 23.31 -19.63
N LEU A 277 -10.25 23.47 -20.34
CA LEU A 277 -11.43 22.61 -20.16
C LEU A 277 -11.18 21.14 -20.55
N PRO A 278 -10.62 20.82 -21.73
CA PRO A 278 -10.26 19.45 -22.06
C PRO A 278 -9.19 18.86 -21.14
N GLY A 279 -8.19 19.66 -20.73
CA GLY A 279 -7.18 19.25 -19.76
C GLY A 279 -7.80 18.82 -18.42
N PHE A 280 -8.77 19.61 -17.94
CA PHE A 280 -9.54 19.25 -16.74
C PHE A 280 -10.38 17.98 -16.94
N ALA A 281 -11.05 17.83 -18.10
CA ALA A 281 -11.84 16.65 -18.43
C ALA A 281 -10.98 15.38 -18.47
N LEU A 282 -9.78 15.42 -19.06
CA LEU A 282 -8.80 14.33 -19.06
C LEU A 282 -8.39 13.94 -17.63
N GLY A 283 -8.27 14.92 -16.72
CA GLY A 283 -7.98 14.66 -15.31
C GLY A 283 -9.09 13.89 -14.58
N LYS A 284 -10.31 13.89 -15.10
CA LYS A 284 -11.51 13.25 -14.51
C LYS A 284 -11.89 11.93 -15.20
N GLU A 285 -11.13 11.47 -16.17
CA GLU A 285 -11.44 10.21 -16.85
C GLU A 285 -11.48 9.03 -15.87
N PRO A 286 -12.44 8.10 -16.02
CA PRO A 286 -12.51 6.90 -15.19
C PRO A 286 -11.29 5.99 -15.45
N ALA A 287 -11.00 5.11 -14.48
CA ALA A 287 -9.92 4.15 -14.61
C ALA A 287 -10.11 3.23 -15.83
N GLU A 288 -9.06 3.05 -16.60
CA GLU A 288 -9.06 2.16 -17.77
C GLU A 288 -9.19 0.70 -17.32
N LYS A 289 -9.88 -0.10 -18.13
CA LYS A 289 -9.96 -1.55 -17.89
C LYS A 289 -8.57 -2.18 -17.90
N GLY A 290 -8.31 -3.06 -16.94
CA GLY A 290 -7.01 -3.75 -16.83
C GLY A 290 -5.90 -2.96 -16.12
N ILE A 291 -6.18 -1.81 -15.54
CA ILE A 291 -5.17 -0.99 -14.82
C ILE A 291 -4.46 -1.75 -13.68
N MET A 292 -5.13 -2.75 -13.11
CA MET A 292 -4.59 -3.65 -12.09
C MET A 292 -3.97 -4.93 -12.65
N ASP A 293 -3.82 -5.03 -13.96
CA ASP A 293 -3.15 -6.14 -14.64
C ASP A 293 -1.71 -5.78 -15.04
N GLU A 294 -1.30 -4.54 -14.77
CA GLU A 294 0.02 -4.03 -15.08
C GLU A 294 0.96 -4.06 -13.88
N ALA A 295 2.24 -4.23 -14.17
CA ALA A 295 3.29 -4.13 -13.16
C ALA A 295 3.40 -2.70 -12.60
N PRO A 296 3.85 -2.55 -11.34
CA PRO A 296 4.13 -1.23 -10.76
C PRO A 296 5.18 -0.46 -11.58
N ILE A 297 5.02 0.86 -11.59
CA ILE A 297 6.00 1.75 -12.20
C ILE A 297 7.24 1.81 -11.29
N PRO A 298 8.46 1.62 -11.81
CA PRO A 298 9.67 1.73 -11.01
C PRO A 298 9.82 3.12 -10.37
N LYS A 299 10.32 3.19 -9.13
CA LYS A 299 10.48 4.45 -8.36
C LYS A 299 11.31 5.51 -9.11
N ASN A 300 12.27 5.07 -9.92
CA ASN A 300 13.18 5.96 -10.66
C ASN A 300 12.64 6.40 -12.03
N GLU A 301 11.45 5.93 -12.42
CA GLU A 301 10.86 6.26 -13.70
C GLU A 301 10.14 7.60 -13.65
N GLY A 302 10.66 8.60 -14.37
CA GLY A 302 10.08 9.93 -14.44
C GLY A 302 8.76 9.95 -15.22
N ILE A 303 7.96 10.99 -15.02
CA ILE A 303 6.64 11.15 -15.65
C ILE A 303 6.70 11.18 -17.20
N PHE A 304 7.81 11.65 -17.76
CA PHE A 304 8.04 11.72 -19.20
C PHE A 304 8.58 10.44 -19.83
N ALA A 305 8.82 9.39 -19.04
CA ALA A 305 9.28 8.09 -19.54
C ALA A 305 8.24 7.42 -20.48
N ARG A 306 8.62 6.28 -21.04
CA ARG A 306 7.78 5.46 -21.96
C ARG A 306 7.30 6.23 -23.18
N GLY A 307 8.19 7.04 -23.78
CA GLY A 307 7.91 7.70 -25.06
C GLY A 307 6.95 8.89 -24.98
N LEU A 308 6.68 9.46 -23.80
CA LEU A 308 5.79 10.63 -23.68
C LEU A 308 6.32 11.85 -24.45
N TRP A 309 7.63 12.14 -24.39
CA TRP A 309 8.25 13.21 -25.19
C TRP A 309 8.06 13.03 -26.69
N GLN A 310 8.19 11.81 -27.19
CA GLN A 310 7.96 11.51 -28.60
C GLN A 310 6.52 11.77 -29.00
N LYS A 311 5.56 11.36 -28.16
CA LYS A 311 4.12 11.61 -28.40
C LYS A 311 3.81 13.11 -28.39
N ILE A 312 4.36 13.86 -27.44
CA ILE A 312 4.22 15.32 -27.37
C ILE A 312 4.76 15.95 -28.65
N GLY A 313 5.95 15.58 -29.10
CA GLY A 313 6.56 16.12 -30.30
C GLY A 313 5.76 15.83 -31.58
N ILE A 314 5.26 14.59 -31.72
CA ILE A 314 4.41 14.19 -32.86
C ILE A 314 3.10 14.97 -32.85
N ASN A 315 2.42 15.03 -31.70
CA ASN A 315 1.15 15.75 -31.59
C ASN A 315 1.33 17.25 -31.86
N ALA A 316 2.36 17.87 -31.31
CA ALA A 316 2.68 19.27 -31.55
C ALA A 316 2.93 19.55 -33.04
N ALA A 317 3.69 18.69 -33.73
CA ALA A 317 3.92 18.81 -35.17
C ALA A 317 2.62 18.69 -35.97
N VAL A 318 1.78 17.72 -35.65
CA VAL A 318 0.47 17.52 -36.32
C VAL A 318 -0.44 18.73 -36.10
N PHE A 319 -0.55 19.22 -34.87
CA PHE A 319 -1.36 20.41 -34.56
C PHE A 319 -0.84 21.64 -35.30
N THR A 320 0.48 21.85 -35.30
CA THR A 320 1.11 22.93 -36.04
C THR A 320 0.76 22.90 -37.52
N VAL A 321 0.93 21.74 -38.18
CA VAL A 321 0.65 21.60 -39.62
C VAL A 321 -0.84 21.84 -39.92
N ILE A 322 -1.73 21.26 -39.16
CA ILE A 322 -3.18 21.43 -39.36
C ILE A 322 -3.59 22.87 -39.18
N THR A 323 -3.12 23.54 -38.15
CA THR A 323 -3.47 24.94 -37.86
C THR A 323 -2.89 25.89 -38.90
N LEU A 324 -1.62 25.74 -39.30
CA LEU A 324 -1.02 26.55 -40.36
C LEU A 324 -1.71 26.33 -41.70
N PHE A 325 -2.10 25.11 -42.03
CA PHE A 325 -2.87 24.81 -43.22
C PHE A 325 -4.24 25.50 -43.19
N GLY A 326 -4.97 25.43 -42.08
CA GLY A 326 -6.24 26.13 -41.87
C GLY A 326 -6.08 27.64 -42.02
N PHE A 327 -5.03 28.23 -41.41
CA PHE A 327 -4.70 29.65 -41.52
C PHE A 327 -4.40 30.03 -42.98
N TYR A 328 -3.59 29.25 -43.68
CA TYR A 328 -3.29 29.47 -45.10
C TYR A 328 -4.54 29.46 -45.98
N LEU A 329 -5.46 28.51 -45.82
CA LEU A 329 -6.70 28.44 -46.54
C LEU A 329 -7.60 29.69 -46.27
N GLY A 330 -7.72 30.08 -45.04
CA GLY A 330 -8.53 31.23 -44.64
C GLY A 330 -7.97 32.57 -45.11
N ALA A 331 -6.62 32.71 -45.12
CA ALA A 331 -5.98 33.97 -45.46
C ALA A 331 -5.72 34.16 -46.96
N PHE A 332 -5.43 33.10 -47.73
CA PHE A 332 -4.84 33.23 -49.05
C PHE A 332 -5.65 32.55 -50.15
N VAL A 333 -6.64 31.69 -49.86
CA VAL A 333 -7.47 31.05 -50.92
C VAL A 333 -8.69 31.90 -51.22
N PRO A 334 -8.82 32.47 -52.45
CA PRO A 334 -9.85 33.48 -52.77
C PRO A 334 -11.30 33.05 -52.52
N GLY A 335 -11.64 31.76 -52.74
CA GLY A 335 -12.97 31.25 -52.53
C GLY A 335 -13.35 31.10 -51.04
N VAL A 336 -12.37 30.82 -50.20
CA VAL A 336 -12.56 30.65 -48.75
C VAL A 336 -12.49 32.04 -48.08
N SER A 337 -11.56 32.90 -48.48
CA SER A 337 -11.42 34.27 -47.95
C SER A 337 -12.61 35.14 -48.21
N ALA A 338 -13.41 34.93 -49.28
CA ALA A 338 -14.63 35.69 -49.55
C ALA A 338 -15.81 35.32 -48.62
N TYR A 339 -15.83 34.10 -48.09
CA TYR A 339 -16.83 33.69 -47.07
C TYR A 339 -16.45 34.15 -45.66
N VAL A 340 -15.16 34.32 -45.42
CA VAL A 340 -14.62 34.82 -44.16
C VAL A 340 -14.55 36.32 -44.28
N SER A 341 -15.65 36.99 -43.96
CA SER A 341 -15.81 38.46 -44.16
C SER A 341 -14.60 39.24 -43.65
N ASN A 342 -14.38 40.41 -44.27
CA ASN A 342 -13.27 41.35 -44.11
C ASN A 342 -12.82 41.78 -42.71
N SER A 343 -13.17 41.08 -41.63
CA SER A 343 -12.71 41.35 -40.30
C SER A 343 -11.45 40.50 -39.99
N TYR A 344 -10.43 41.13 -39.51
CA TYR A 344 -9.19 40.51 -39.00
C TYR A 344 -9.44 39.37 -37.97
N GLU A 345 -10.60 39.40 -37.33
CA GLU A 345 -11.05 38.48 -36.30
C GLU A 345 -11.44 37.10 -36.85
N VAL A 346 -11.67 36.95 -38.13
CA VAL A 346 -12.13 35.71 -38.77
C VAL A 346 -10.97 34.98 -39.48
N ARG A 347 -9.77 35.60 -39.53
CA ARG A 347 -8.55 34.98 -40.13
C ARG A 347 -7.79 34.09 -39.17
N SER A 348 -8.15 34.10 -37.92
CA SER A 348 -7.59 33.27 -36.85
C SER A 348 -8.68 32.35 -36.28
#